data_925676c94d2395a1e2528d8043356aae
#
_entry.id   925676c94d2395a1e2528d8043356aae
#
_cell.length_a   1.000
_cell.length_b   1.000
_cell.length_c   1.000
_cell.angle_alpha   90.00
_cell.angle_beta   90.00
_cell.angle_gamma   90.00
#
_symmetry.space_group_name_H-M   'P 1'
#
loop_
_entity.id
_entity.type
_entity.pdbx_description
1 polymer ?
#
loop_
_entity_poly.entity_id
_entity_poly.type
_entity_poly.pdbx_seq_one_letter_code
_entity_poly.pdbx_strand_id
1 'polypeptide(L)'
;MFGTLYMLTTFGESHGEGVGGVIDGMPSGVAVDEAFIQRELDRRRPGQSPLTTGRKEPDKVRLLSGIFEGKTTGTPIGFVVPNTDARPEDYAAYRTLYRPSHADYTYQKKYGLRDYRGGGRSSARITLSRVVGGAFAKLALRRHGISVTAFTSQVGDVRLPLDLAHDVFDPSLIEENAVRCPSPAYAEEMAALIRRVRAPGDTGGGTGTCVINGCPAGLGEPE
;
A
#
# COMPACT_ATOMS: atom_id res chain seq x y z
N MET A 1 11.64 -6.44 -8.22
CA MET A 1 12.36 -6.55 -6.95
C MET A 1 12.61 -5.15 -6.43
N PHE A 2 12.41 -4.94 -5.13
CA PHE A 2 12.61 -3.67 -4.44
C PHE A 2 13.69 -3.88 -3.36
N GLY A 3 14.56 -2.89 -3.16
CA GLY A 3 15.63 -2.89 -2.16
C GLY A 3 16.90 -3.62 -2.60
N THR A 4 17.94 -3.53 -1.78
CA THR A 4 19.27 -4.09 -2.03
C THR A 4 19.63 -5.15 -0.98
N LEU A 5 19.62 -4.80 0.30
CA LEU A 5 19.89 -5.73 1.41
C LEU A 5 18.59 -6.35 1.95
N TYR A 6 17.59 -5.51 2.22
CA TYR A 6 16.23 -5.93 2.49
C TYR A 6 15.47 -5.89 1.16
N MET A 7 15.13 -7.05 0.63
CA MET A 7 14.58 -7.18 -0.71
C MET A 7 13.15 -7.72 -0.67
N LEU A 8 12.32 -7.20 -1.58
CA LEU A 8 10.96 -7.69 -1.80
C LEU A 8 10.76 -8.05 -3.27
N THR A 9 10.46 -9.30 -3.54
CA THR A 9 9.96 -9.76 -4.84
C THR A 9 8.47 -10.05 -4.74
N THR A 10 7.66 -9.51 -5.65
CA THR A 10 6.19 -9.65 -5.64
C THR A 10 5.71 -10.53 -6.79
N PHE A 11 4.65 -11.31 -6.58
CA PHE A 11 4.01 -12.16 -7.57
C PHE A 11 2.48 -12.11 -7.47
N GLY A 12 1.80 -12.79 -8.40
CA GLY A 12 0.34 -12.86 -8.48
C GLY A 12 -0.31 -11.69 -9.25
N GLU A 13 -1.54 -11.86 -9.64
CA GLU A 13 -2.35 -10.93 -10.45
C GLU A 13 -3.61 -10.50 -9.73
N SER A 14 -4.15 -9.35 -10.14
CA SER A 14 -5.34 -8.74 -9.50
C SER A 14 -6.56 -9.64 -9.49
N HIS A 15 -6.75 -10.46 -10.53
CA HIS A 15 -7.88 -11.38 -10.70
C HIS A 15 -7.41 -12.84 -10.87
N GLY A 16 -6.18 -13.16 -10.44
CA GLY A 16 -5.70 -14.53 -10.23
C GLY A 16 -6.10 -15.03 -8.83
N GLU A 17 -5.53 -16.16 -8.42
CA GLU A 17 -5.82 -16.79 -7.11
C GLU A 17 -5.42 -15.92 -5.92
N GLY A 18 -4.37 -15.12 -6.06
CA GLY A 18 -3.90 -14.24 -5.00
C GLY A 18 -2.72 -13.38 -5.41
N VAL A 19 -2.31 -12.52 -4.50
CA VAL A 19 -1.13 -11.68 -4.62
C VAL A 19 -0.22 -11.95 -3.44
N GLY A 20 1.08 -12.08 -3.68
CA GLY A 20 2.04 -12.42 -2.63
C GLY A 20 3.40 -11.82 -2.88
N GLY A 21 4.35 -12.28 -2.08
CA GLY A 21 5.74 -11.89 -2.20
C GLY A 21 6.67 -12.75 -1.38
N VAL A 22 7.96 -12.53 -1.64
CA VAL A 22 9.06 -13.07 -0.86
C VAL A 22 9.88 -11.87 -0.37
N ILE A 23 10.08 -11.81 0.94
CA ILE A 23 10.99 -10.87 1.59
C ILE A 23 12.27 -11.61 1.90
N ASP A 24 13.40 -11.08 1.44
CA ASP A 24 14.73 -11.60 1.73
C ASP A 24 15.58 -10.53 2.43
N GLY A 25 16.62 -10.95 3.15
CA GLY A 25 17.49 -10.05 3.91
C GLY A 25 16.87 -9.50 5.21
N MET A 26 15.77 -10.08 5.69
CA MET A 26 15.21 -9.72 6.99
C MET A 26 16.12 -10.26 8.11
N PRO A 27 16.55 -9.42 9.07
CA PRO A 27 17.35 -9.89 10.20
C PRO A 27 16.66 -10.97 11.00
N SER A 28 17.43 -11.96 11.50
CA SER A 28 16.92 -12.99 12.42
C SER A 28 16.55 -12.40 13.79
N GLY A 29 15.59 -13.04 14.47
CA GLY A 29 15.19 -12.70 15.85
C GLY A 29 14.32 -11.46 15.99
N VAL A 30 13.77 -10.92 14.90
CA VAL A 30 12.77 -9.85 14.96
C VAL A 30 11.43 -10.44 15.38
N ALA A 31 10.83 -9.93 16.46
CA ALA A 31 9.49 -10.35 16.87
C ALA A 31 8.46 -10.00 15.80
N VAL A 32 7.64 -10.98 15.42
CA VAL A 32 6.61 -10.84 14.40
C VAL A 32 5.26 -10.58 15.06
N ASP A 33 4.77 -9.37 14.93
CA ASP A 33 3.41 -8.98 15.32
C ASP A 33 2.48 -9.13 14.09
N GLU A 34 1.87 -10.31 13.94
CA GLU A 34 0.96 -10.59 12.83
C GLU A 34 -0.27 -9.67 12.85
N ALA A 35 -0.75 -9.28 14.04
CA ALA A 35 -1.84 -8.35 14.17
C ALA A 35 -1.46 -6.95 13.64
N PHE A 36 -0.22 -6.51 13.88
CA PHE A 36 0.29 -5.27 13.30
C PHE A 36 0.37 -5.36 11.76
N ILE A 37 0.89 -6.45 11.22
CA ILE A 37 0.98 -6.65 9.75
C ILE A 37 -0.42 -6.60 9.15
N GLN A 38 -1.40 -7.26 9.79
CA GLN A 38 -2.78 -7.25 9.33
C GLN A 38 -3.41 -5.86 9.42
N ARG A 39 -3.13 -5.08 10.48
CA ARG A 39 -3.60 -3.69 10.58
C ARG A 39 -3.07 -2.81 9.46
N GLU A 40 -1.79 -2.95 9.09
CA GLU A 40 -1.23 -2.23 7.94
C GLU A 40 -1.95 -2.59 6.62
N LEU A 41 -2.31 -3.86 6.42
CA LEU A 41 -3.12 -4.30 5.29
C LEU A 41 -4.56 -3.77 5.37
N ASP A 42 -5.18 -3.80 6.53
CA ASP A 42 -6.52 -3.28 6.75
C ASP A 42 -6.61 -1.77 6.42
N ARG A 43 -5.55 -1.01 6.71
CA ARG A 43 -5.44 0.40 6.29
C ARG A 43 -5.45 0.57 4.77
N ARG A 44 -4.94 -0.40 4.01
CA ARG A 44 -4.82 -0.35 2.55
C ARG A 44 -6.01 -0.98 1.83
N ARG A 45 -6.69 -1.95 2.42
CA ARG A 45 -7.72 -2.76 1.75
C ARG A 45 -8.78 -1.90 1.04
N PRO A 46 -9.38 -2.41 -0.07
CA PRO A 46 -10.47 -1.71 -0.75
C PRO A 46 -11.76 -1.72 0.06
N GLY A 47 -12.70 -0.82 -0.26
CA GLY A 47 -14.04 -0.85 0.33
C GLY A 47 -14.14 -0.34 1.77
N GLN A 48 -13.17 0.46 2.24
CA GLN A 48 -13.11 0.95 3.63
C GLN A 48 -14.07 2.13 3.89
N SER A 49 -14.43 2.88 2.87
CA SER A 49 -15.30 4.04 3.00
C SER A 49 -16.06 4.30 1.70
N PRO A 50 -17.12 5.16 1.73
CA PRO A 50 -17.82 5.59 0.52
C PRO A 50 -16.93 6.34 -0.49
N LEU A 51 -15.74 6.80 -0.08
CA LEU A 51 -14.78 7.49 -0.94
C LEU A 51 -13.89 6.53 -1.74
N THR A 52 -13.90 5.23 -1.42
CA THR A 52 -13.06 4.22 -2.06
C THR A 52 -13.83 3.36 -3.06
N THR A 53 -13.16 2.39 -3.68
CA THR A 53 -13.78 1.43 -4.61
C THR A 53 -14.81 0.54 -3.92
N GLY A 54 -15.78 0.05 -4.69
CA GLY A 54 -16.81 -0.89 -4.20
C GLY A 54 -16.33 -2.33 -4.02
N ARG A 55 -15.13 -2.70 -4.50
CA ARG A 55 -14.54 -4.03 -4.28
C ARG A 55 -14.34 -4.29 -2.79
N LYS A 56 -14.68 -5.49 -2.32
CA LYS A 56 -14.56 -5.88 -0.92
C LYS A 56 -13.62 -7.07 -0.79
N GLU A 57 -12.47 -6.85 -0.20
CA GLU A 57 -11.48 -7.88 0.07
C GLU A 57 -11.09 -7.87 1.54
N PRO A 58 -11.00 -9.01 2.20
CA PRO A 58 -10.55 -9.07 3.59
C PRO A 58 -9.04 -8.85 3.72
N ASP A 59 -8.29 -9.01 2.62
CA ASP A 59 -6.84 -8.89 2.53
C ASP A 59 -6.09 -9.63 3.66
N LYS A 60 -6.55 -10.84 4.00
CA LYS A 60 -5.92 -11.66 5.04
C LYS A 60 -4.60 -12.23 4.55
N VAL A 61 -3.50 -11.83 5.19
CA VAL A 61 -2.17 -12.35 4.88
C VAL A 61 -2.00 -13.76 5.48
N ARG A 62 -1.37 -14.63 4.71
CA ARG A 62 -0.88 -15.94 5.16
C ARG A 62 0.64 -15.95 5.04
N LEU A 63 1.32 -16.12 6.15
CA LEU A 63 2.77 -16.27 6.22
C LEU A 63 3.12 -17.74 6.00
N LEU A 64 4.06 -18.02 5.11
CA LEU A 64 4.34 -19.38 4.62
C LEU A 64 5.70 -19.90 5.07
N SER A 65 6.66 -19.00 5.34
CA SER A 65 8.04 -19.37 5.71
C SER A 65 8.75 -18.21 6.42
N GLY A 66 9.95 -18.46 6.93
CA GLY A 66 10.84 -17.46 7.50
C GLY A 66 10.49 -17.02 8.92
N ILE A 67 9.56 -17.72 9.59
CA ILE A 67 9.10 -17.41 10.95
C ILE A 67 9.08 -18.69 11.77
N PHE A 68 9.64 -18.63 12.97
CA PHE A 68 9.61 -19.70 13.95
C PHE A 68 9.43 -19.13 15.36
N GLU A 69 8.51 -19.68 16.14
CA GLU A 69 8.18 -19.23 17.51
C GLU A 69 7.95 -17.71 17.61
N GLY A 70 7.21 -17.15 16.63
CA GLY A 70 6.88 -15.71 16.58
C GLY A 70 8.05 -14.78 16.27
N LYS A 71 9.17 -15.30 15.74
CA LYS A 71 10.34 -14.50 15.35
C LYS A 71 10.79 -14.84 13.95
N THR A 72 11.39 -13.86 13.28
CA THR A 72 12.04 -14.10 11.98
C THR A 72 13.25 -14.99 12.13
N THR A 73 13.48 -15.87 11.16
CA THR A 73 14.62 -16.83 11.17
C THR A 73 15.85 -16.30 10.44
N GLY A 74 15.74 -15.20 9.69
CA GLY A 74 16.79 -14.71 8.79
C GLY A 74 16.76 -15.37 7.41
N THR A 75 15.86 -16.33 7.19
CA THR A 75 15.61 -16.95 5.88
C THR A 75 14.47 -16.24 5.16
N PRO A 76 14.25 -16.47 3.85
CA PRO A 76 13.20 -15.80 3.09
C PRO A 76 11.80 -16.00 3.69
N ILE A 77 11.08 -14.89 3.84
CA ILE A 77 9.70 -14.85 4.32
C ILE A 77 8.77 -14.88 3.11
N GLY A 78 8.14 -16.01 2.85
CA GLY A 78 7.09 -16.15 1.86
C GLY A 78 5.73 -15.78 2.44
N PHE A 79 4.92 -15.05 1.67
CA PHE A 79 3.56 -14.71 2.07
C PHE A 79 2.61 -14.65 0.87
N VAL A 80 1.33 -14.84 1.12
CA VAL A 80 0.26 -14.73 0.13
C VAL A 80 -0.99 -14.12 0.75
N VAL A 81 -1.71 -13.33 -0.06
CA VAL A 81 -3.04 -12.79 0.23
C VAL A 81 -3.99 -13.28 -0.86
N PRO A 82 -4.95 -14.18 -0.57
CA PRO A 82 -5.91 -14.65 -1.55
C PRO A 82 -6.81 -13.54 -2.09
N ASN A 83 -7.21 -13.66 -3.35
CA ASN A 83 -8.27 -12.85 -3.95
C ASN A 83 -9.61 -13.55 -3.69
N THR A 84 -10.57 -12.87 -3.06
CA THR A 84 -11.88 -13.43 -2.73
C THR A 84 -13.03 -12.78 -3.50
N ASP A 85 -12.86 -11.55 -3.98
CA ASP A 85 -13.84 -10.79 -4.79
C ASP A 85 -13.25 -10.48 -6.19
N ALA A 86 -12.69 -11.50 -6.84
CA ALA A 86 -12.20 -11.40 -8.21
C ALA A 86 -13.34 -11.68 -9.20
N ARG A 87 -13.54 -10.79 -10.18
CA ARG A 87 -14.56 -10.91 -11.24
C ARG A 87 -13.89 -10.76 -12.61
N PRO A 88 -13.20 -11.79 -13.10
CA PRO A 88 -12.45 -11.71 -14.34
C PRO A 88 -13.34 -11.50 -15.57
N GLU A 89 -14.59 -11.94 -15.53
CA GLU A 89 -15.59 -11.80 -16.59
C GLU A 89 -15.94 -10.34 -16.91
N ASP A 90 -15.91 -9.44 -15.92
CA ASP A 90 -16.18 -8.01 -16.11
C ASP A 90 -15.17 -7.33 -17.05
N TYR A 91 -14.07 -8.00 -17.34
CA TYR A 91 -12.97 -7.47 -18.17
C TYR A 91 -12.89 -8.06 -19.57
N ALA A 92 -13.85 -8.87 -20.00
CA ALA A 92 -13.84 -9.55 -21.31
C ALA A 92 -13.69 -8.56 -22.50
N ALA A 93 -14.33 -7.40 -22.44
CA ALA A 93 -14.24 -6.36 -23.46
C ALA A 93 -12.82 -5.80 -23.63
N TYR A 94 -12.00 -5.83 -22.57
CA TYR A 94 -10.63 -5.31 -22.58
C TYR A 94 -9.60 -6.30 -23.15
N ARG A 95 -10.03 -7.46 -23.61
CA ARG A 95 -9.15 -8.43 -24.27
C ARG A 95 -8.45 -7.82 -25.49
N THR A 96 -9.18 -7.04 -26.27
CA THR A 96 -8.69 -6.41 -27.50
C THR A 96 -8.53 -4.90 -27.41
N LEU A 97 -9.02 -4.29 -26.33
CA LEU A 97 -8.98 -2.85 -26.13
C LEU A 97 -7.95 -2.48 -25.08
N TYR A 98 -7.35 -1.31 -25.22
CA TYR A 98 -6.46 -0.71 -24.22
C TYR A 98 -7.19 0.41 -23.50
N ARG A 99 -7.23 0.34 -22.17
CA ARG A 99 -7.87 1.37 -21.36
C ARG A 99 -6.97 2.61 -21.28
N PRO A 100 -7.52 3.82 -21.52
CA PRO A 100 -6.79 5.06 -21.25
C PRO A 100 -6.31 5.12 -19.79
N SER A 101 -5.17 5.75 -19.57
CA SER A 101 -4.54 5.89 -18.23
C SER A 101 -4.19 4.59 -17.50
N HIS A 102 -4.20 3.44 -18.20
CA HIS A 102 -3.75 2.14 -17.68
C HIS A 102 -2.53 1.65 -18.47
N ALA A 103 -1.79 0.72 -17.89
CA ALA A 103 -0.57 0.17 -18.51
C ALA A 103 -0.85 -0.95 -19.54
N ASP A 104 -2.07 -1.09 -20.03
CA ASP A 104 -2.47 -2.16 -20.94
C ASP A 104 -1.61 -2.18 -22.21
N TYR A 105 -1.46 -1.03 -22.86
CA TYR A 105 -0.68 -0.89 -24.09
C TYR A 105 0.81 -1.17 -23.85
N THR A 106 1.39 -0.59 -22.82
CA THR A 106 2.82 -0.72 -22.50
C THR A 106 3.20 -2.15 -22.12
N TYR A 107 2.34 -2.85 -21.36
CA TYR A 107 2.53 -4.28 -21.06
C TYR A 107 2.47 -5.13 -22.32
N GLN A 108 1.46 -4.91 -23.18
CA GLN A 108 1.34 -5.64 -24.44
C GLN A 108 2.56 -5.42 -25.34
N LYS A 109 3.04 -4.18 -25.45
CA LYS A 109 4.19 -3.87 -26.30
C LYS A 109 5.51 -4.40 -25.72
N LYS A 110 5.69 -4.35 -24.42
CA LYS A 110 6.94 -4.80 -23.78
C LYS A 110 7.07 -6.32 -23.71
N TYR A 111 5.98 -7.01 -23.37
CA TYR A 111 6.01 -8.45 -23.08
C TYR A 111 5.34 -9.32 -24.16
N GLY A 112 4.68 -8.72 -25.16
CA GLY A 112 3.93 -9.44 -26.20
C GLY A 112 2.61 -10.05 -25.72
N LEU A 113 2.40 -10.10 -24.41
CA LEU A 113 1.23 -10.68 -23.74
C LEU A 113 0.90 -9.86 -22.51
N ARG A 114 -0.39 -9.75 -22.19
CA ARG A 114 -0.88 -9.16 -20.94
C ARG A 114 -2.05 -9.94 -20.38
N ASP A 115 -2.20 -9.96 -19.08
CA ASP A 115 -3.46 -10.33 -18.44
C ASP A 115 -4.38 -9.10 -18.45
N TYR A 116 -5.45 -9.16 -19.28
CA TYR A 116 -6.41 -8.06 -19.39
C TYR A 116 -7.39 -8.00 -18.21
N ARG A 117 -7.45 -9.05 -17.38
CA ARG A 117 -8.39 -9.15 -16.26
C ARG A 117 -7.94 -8.21 -15.12
N GLY A 118 -8.59 -7.06 -15.00
CA GLY A 118 -8.31 -6.06 -13.99
C GLY A 118 -6.88 -5.46 -14.03
N GLY A 119 -6.17 -5.62 -15.15
CA GLY A 119 -4.83 -5.10 -15.36
C GLY A 119 -3.71 -6.02 -14.85
N GLY A 120 -4.02 -7.22 -14.36
CA GLY A 120 -3.02 -8.21 -13.94
C GLY A 120 -1.98 -7.63 -12.97
N ARG A 121 -0.71 -7.69 -13.38
CA ARG A 121 0.44 -7.15 -12.62
C ARG A 121 0.51 -5.62 -12.57
N SER A 122 -0.17 -4.91 -13.46
CA SER A 122 -0.21 -3.44 -13.46
C SER A 122 -1.30 -2.87 -12.55
N SER A 123 -2.12 -3.72 -11.94
CA SER A 123 -3.18 -3.32 -11.03
C SER A 123 -2.62 -2.71 -9.72
N ALA A 124 -3.32 -1.70 -9.20
CA ALA A 124 -3.04 -1.14 -7.88
C ALA A 124 -3.15 -2.17 -6.74
N ARG A 125 -3.84 -3.30 -6.95
CA ARG A 125 -3.94 -4.37 -5.96
C ARG A 125 -2.58 -4.96 -5.58
N ILE A 126 -1.64 -4.99 -6.51
CA ILE A 126 -0.28 -5.50 -6.28
C ILE A 126 0.46 -4.74 -5.17
N THR A 127 0.06 -3.50 -4.88
CA THR A 127 0.65 -2.70 -3.80
C THR A 127 0.46 -3.32 -2.41
N LEU A 128 -0.51 -4.22 -2.20
CA LEU A 128 -0.66 -4.93 -0.93
C LEU A 128 0.61 -5.70 -0.52
N SER A 129 1.33 -6.27 -1.48
CA SER A 129 2.61 -6.95 -1.19
C SER A 129 3.69 -5.99 -0.69
N ARG A 130 3.67 -4.73 -1.17
CA ARG A 130 4.57 -3.68 -0.67
C ARG A 130 4.20 -3.27 0.75
N VAL A 131 2.91 -3.30 1.09
CA VAL A 131 2.44 -3.02 2.46
C VAL A 131 2.90 -4.11 3.42
N VAL A 132 2.81 -5.39 3.04
CA VAL A 132 3.35 -6.49 3.85
C VAL A 132 4.86 -6.33 4.05
N GLY A 133 5.62 -6.10 2.97
CA GLY A 133 7.06 -5.84 3.05
C GLY A 133 7.37 -4.63 3.94
N GLY A 134 6.63 -3.53 3.79
CA GLY A 134 6.76 -2.34 4.62
C GLY A 134 6.45 -2.60 6.10
N ALA A 135 5.45 -3.44 6.40
CA ALA A 135 5.12 -3.82 7.77
C ALA A 135 6.27 -4.59 8.44
N PHE A 136 6.86 -5.57 7.75
CA PHE A 136 8.06 -6.26 8.26
C PHE A 136 9.24 -5.31 8.43
N ALA A 137 9.48 -4.40 7.50
CA ALA A 137 10.52 -3.37 7.62
C ALA A 137 10.28 -2.48 8.86
N LYS A 138 9.04 -2.04 9.10
CA LYS A 138 8.68 -1.29 10.31
C LYS A 138 8.97 -2.08 11.60
N LEU A 139 8.70 -3.39 11.64
CA LEU A 139 9.03 -4.23 12.80
C LEU A 139 10.54 -4.28 13.06
N ALA A 140 11.37 -4.35 12.01
CA ALA A 140 12.83 -4.28 12.16
C ALA A 140 13.28 -2.90 12.65
N LEU A 141 12.76 -1.82 12.06
CA LEU A 141 13.12 -0.43 12.37
C LEU A 141 12.77 -0.04 13.81
N ARG A 142 11.66 -0.55 14.35
CA ARG A 142 11.25 -0.32 15.75
C ARG A 142 12.33 -0.72 16.76
N ARG A 143 13.14 -1.74 16.47
CA ARG A 143 14.26 -2.15 17.33
C ARG A 143 15.34 -1.08 17.47
N HIS A 144 15.37 -0.15 16.53
CA HIS A 144 16.31 0.98 16.49
C HIS A 144 15.65 2.31 16.86
N GLY A 145 14.40 2.29 17.36
CA GLY A 145 13.66 3.51 17.70
C GLY A 145 13.19 4.32 16.50
N ILE A 146 13.25 3.74 15.28
CA ILE A 146 12.84 4.44 14.06
C ILE A 146 11.37 4.14 13.78
N SER A 147 10.59 5.18 13.54
CA SER A 147 9.19 5.10 13.14
C SER A 147 8.95 5.77 11.79
N VAL A 148 8.00 5.22 11.03
CA VAL A 148 7.59 5.72 9.71
C VAL A 148 6.08 5.91 9.71
N THR A 149 5.65 7.16 9.51
CA THR A 149 4.24 7.55 9.49
C THR A 149 3.92 8.27 8.20
N ALA A 150 2.83 7.91 7.53
CA ALA A 150 2.40 8.56 6.32
C ALA A 150 0.92 8.97 6.43
N PHE A 151 0.59 10.14 5.88
CA PHE A 151 -0.75 10.70 5.91
C PHE A 151 -1.03 11.54 4.65
N THR A 152 -2.29 11.85 4.42
CA THR A 152 -2.71 12.75 3.34
C THR A 152 -2.54 14.20 3.81
N SER A 153 -1.72 14.95 3.09
CA SER A 153 -1.46 16.38 3.37
C SER A 153 -2.15 17.32 2.39
N GLN A 154 -2.64 16.82 1.23
CA GLN A 154 -3.35 17.64 0.27
C GLN A 154 -4.32 16.81 -0.57
N VAL A 155 -5.47 17.36 -0.89
CA VAL A 155 -6.39 16.88 -1.93
C VAL A 155 -6.85 18.08 -2.74
N GLY A 156 -6.57 18.10 -4.04
CA GLY A 156 -6.80 19.27 -4.90
C GLY A 156 -6.13 20.52 -4.32
N ASP A 157 -6.90 21.53 -4.07
CA ASP A 157 -6.47 22.83 -3.50
C ASP A 157 -6.53 22.88 -1.96
N VAL A 158 -7.16 21.88 -1.33
CA VAL A 158 -7.21 21.78 0.14
C VAL A 158 -5.90 21.19 0.63
N ARG A 159 -5.06 22.02 1.25
CA ARG A 159 -3.71 21.65 1.69
C ARG A 159 -3.50 22.00 3.17
N LEU A 160 -2.90 21.08 3.91
CA LEU A 160 -2.39 21.35 5.26
C LEU A 160 -1.31 22.45 5.20
N PRO A 161 -1.29 23.38 6.14
CA PRO A 161 -0.14 24.25 6.34
C PRO A 161 1.16 23.43 6.57
N LEU A 162 2.30 23.94 6.13
CA LEU A 162 3.58 23.25 6.22
C LEU A 162 3.99 22.92 7.67
N ASP A 163 3.67 23.82 8.59
CA ASP A 163 3.87 23.67 10.04
C ASP A 163 3.12 22.45 10.58
N LEU A 164 1.87 22.23 10.19
CA LEU A 164 1.09 21.05 10.58
C LEU A 164 1.59 19.75 9.91
N ALA A 165 2.32 19.86 8.80
CA ALA A 165 2.88 18.69 8.12
C ALA A 165 4.20 18.22 8.74
N HIS A 166 4.93 19.12 9.42
CA HIS A 166 6.26 18.87 9.96
C HIS A 166 6.30 18.87 11.49
N ASP A 167 5.36 19.51 12.15
CA ASP A 167 5.29 19.61 13.59
C ASP A 167 4.57 18.42 14.24
N VAL A 168 4.54 18.44 15.56
CA VAL A 168 3.97 17.38 16.40
C VAL A 168 2.47 17.28 16.15
N PHE A 169 2.07 16.33 15.33
CA PHE A 169 0.67 15.91 15.22
C PHE A 169 0.48 14.55 15.92
N ASP A 170 -0.72 14.30 16.41
CA ASP A 170 -1.08 13.00 16.96
C ASP A 170 -1.34 12.01 15.80
N PRO A 171 -0.48 10.98 15.62
CA PRO A 171 -0.66 9.98 14.57
C PRO A 171 -1.98 9.21 14.69
N SER A 172 -2.61 9.15 15.86
CA SER A 172 -3.90 8.48 16.05
C SER A 172 -5.01 9.14 15.23
N LEU A 173 -4.98 10.46 15.07
CA LEU A 173 -5.96 11.23 14.30
C LEU A 173 -5.98 10.84 12.81
N ILE A 174 -4.89 10.30 12.28
CA ILE A 174 -4.80 9.86 10.87
C ILE A 174 -5.85 8.79 10.56
N GLU A 175 -6.09 7.86 11.48
CA GLU A 175 -7.01 6.74 11.27
C GLU A 175 -8.46 7.07 11.62
N GLU A 176 -8.75 8.25 12.19
CA GLU A 176 -10.09 8.66 12.60
C GLU A 176 -10.97 9.14 11.43
N ASN A 177 -10.39 9.31 10.24
CA ASN A 177 -11.11 9.82 9.08
C ASN A 177 -10.80 9.08 7.78
N ALA A 178 -11.73 9.14 6.82
CA ALA A 178 -11.67 8.38 5.58
C ALA A 178 -10.55 8.83 4.62
N VAL A 179 -10.02 10.04 4.77
CA VAL A 179 -8.95 10.59 3.92
C VAL A 179 -7.57 10.45 4.56
N ARG A 180 -7.50 10.01 5.83
CA ARG A 180 -6.24 9.85 6.58
C ARG A 180 -5.42 11.14 6.69
N CYS A 181 -6.10 12.21 7.00
CA CYS A 181 -5.50 13.51 7.30
C CYS A 181 -5.40 13.68 8.82
N PRO A 182 -4.25 14.12 9.40
CA PRO A 182 -4.10 14.28 10.84
C PRO A 182 -4.89 15.46 11.43
N SER A 183 -5.52 16.29 10.60
CA SER A 183 -6.38 17.40 11.03
C SER A 183 -7.84 17.12 10.68
N PRO A 184 -8.75 16.99 11.66
CA PRO A 184 -10.17 16.73 11.41
C PRO A 184 -10.84 17.77 10.52
N ALA A 185 -10.52 19.05 10.69
CA ALA A 185 -11.09 20.14 9.88
C ALA A 185 -10.70 19.99 8.40
N TYR A 186 -9.40 19.83 8.11
CA TYR A 186 -8.94 19.61 6.73
C TYR A 186 -9.41 18.28 6.16
N ALA A 187 -9.57 17.25 7.00
CA ALA A 187 -10.10 15.95 6.58
C ALA A 187 -11.54 16.09 6.05
N GLU A 188 -12.37 16.88 6.69
CA GLU A 188 -13.74 17.14 6.24
C GLU A 188 -13.79 17.91 4.92
N GLU A 189 -12.98 18.96 4.77
CA GLU A 189 -12.87 19.73 3.54
C GLU A 189 -12.35 18.87 2.37
N MET A 190 -11.32 18.05 2.60
CA MET A 190 -10.79 17.10 1.61
C MET A 190 -11.84 16.08 1.19
N ALA A 191 -12.59 15.52 2.14
CA ALA A 191 -13.65 14.56 1.84
C ALA A 191 -14.81 15.21 1.07
N ALA A 192 -15.16 16.46 1.37
CA ALA A 192 -16.16 17.23 0.62
C ALA A 192 -15.70 17.49 -0.81
N LEU A 193 -14.43 17.87 -1.00
CA LEU A 193 -13.84 18.06 -2.33
C LEU A 193 -13.87 16.76 -3.16
N ILE A 194 -13.48 15.62 -2.58
CA ILE A 194 -13.53 14.33 -3.26
C ILE A 194 -14.95 13.99 -3.74
N ARG A 195 -15.97 14.21 -2.88
CA ARG A 195 -17.37 13.97 -3.25
C ARG A 195 -17.82 14.90 -4.39
N ARG A 196 -17.42 16.17 -4.35
CA ARG A 196 -17.76 17.16 -5.38
C ARG A 196 -17.15 16.83 -6.74
N VAL A 197 -15.87 16.41 -6.75
CA VAL A 197 -15.15 16.04 -7.98
C VAL A 197 -15.69 14.72 -8.55
N ARG A 198 -16.05 13.77 -7.68
CA ARG A 198 -16.60 12.47 -8.08
C ARG A 198 -17.99 12.57 -8.74
N ALA A 199 -18.82 13.53 -8.36
CA ALA A 199 -20.19 13.66 -8.84
C ALA A 199 -20.31 13.76 -10.37
N PRO A 200 -19.48 14.57 -11.09
CA PRO A 200 -19.44 14.59 -12.54
C PRO A 200 -18.58 13.47 -13.16
N GLY A 201 -18.06 12.53 -12.37
CA GLY A 201 -17.19 11.45 -12.87
C GLY A 201 -15.72 11.84 -13.06
N ASP A 202 -15.28 12.93 -12.46
CA ASP A 202 -13.90 13.40 -12.52
C ASP A 202 -13.07 12.90 -11.33
N THR A 203 -11.79 13.24 -11.27
CA THR A 203 -10.84 12.85 -10.22
C THR A 203 -9.98 14.03 -9.80
N GLY A 204 -9.57 14.05 -8.54
CA GLY A 204 -8.65 15.04 -7.97
C GLY A 204 -7.28 14.45 -7.69
N GLY A 205 -6.24 15.26 -7.85
CA GLY A 205 -4.90 14.94 -7.38
C GLY A 205 -4.76 15.14 -5.87
N GLY A 206 -3.62 14.74 -5.32
CA GLY A 206 -3.32 14.92 -3.89
C GLY A 206 -1.85 14.67 -3.58
N THR A 207 -1.47 14.94 -2.33
CA THR A 207 -0.13 14.71 -1.79
C THR A 207 -0.22 13.85 -0.54
N GLY A 208 0.61 12.81 -0.50
CA GLY A 208 0.91 12.06 0.71
C GLY A 208 2.24 12.53 1.30
N THR A 209 2.25 12.82 2.59
CA THR A 209 3.46 13.15 3.34
C THR A 209 3.90 11.94 4.15
N CYS A 210 5.19 11.63 4.14
CA CYS A 210 5.79 10.58 4.94
C CYS A 210 6.82 11.19 5.88
N VAL A 211 6.69 10.93 7.18
CA VAL A 211 7.61 11.39 8.23
C VAL A 211 8.33 10.19 8.83
N ILE A 212 9.65 10.31 8.93
CA ILE A 212 10.52 9.31 9.56
C ILE A 212 11.13 9.94 10.82
N ASN A 213 10.83 9.38 11.97
CA ASN A 213 11.37 9.84 13.25
C ASN A 213 12.38 8.84 13.82
N GLY A 214 13.35 9.33 14.59
CA GLY A 214 14.36 8.51 15.25
C GLY A 214 15.44 7.98 14.30
N CYS A 215 15.52 8.49 13.07
CA CYS A 215 16.56 8.10 12.12
C CYS A 215 17.91 8.71 12.55
N PRO A 216 18.94 7.88 12.86
CA PRO A 216 20.25 8.41 13.20
C PRO A 216 20.96 9.00 11.98
N ALA A 217 21.89 9.94 12.22
CA ALA A 217 22.76 10.44 11.19
C ALA A 217 23.69 9.33 10.66
N GLY A 218 24.08 9.43 9.39
CA GLY A 218 24.99 8.49 8.73
C GLY A 218 24.30 7.33 7.99
N LEU A 219 22.97 7.37 7.82
CA LEU A 219 22.24 6.47 6.94
C LEU A 219 22.10 7.09 5.53
N GLY A 220 22.11 6.23 4.52
CA GLY A 220 22.10 6.64 3.11
C GLY A 220 23.46 7.07 2.60
N GLU A 221 23.50 7.48 1.34
CA GLU A 221 24.71 8.00 0.69
C GLU A 221 24.67 9.54 0.74
N PRO A 222 25.74 10.20 1.20
CA PRO A 222 25.84 11.65 1.12
C PRO A 222 26.03 12.08 -0.34
N GLU A 223 25.22 13.05 -0.77
CA GLU A 223 25.34 13.70 -2.09
C GLU A 223 25.97 15.09 -1.97
#